data_a483f1e13aec5f31e5dfb01b32f097bd
#
_entry.id   a483f1e13aec5f31e5dfb01b32f097bd
#
_cell.length_a   1.000
_cell.length_b   1.000
_cell.length_c   1.000
_cell.angle_alpha   90.00
_cell.angle_beta   90.00
_cell.angle_gamma   90.00
#
_symmetry.space_group_name_H-M   'P 1'
#
loop_
_entity.id
_entity.type
_entity.pdbx_description
1 polymer ?
#
loop_
_entity_poly.entity_id
_entity_poly.type
_entity_poly.pdbx_seq_one_letter_code
_entity_poly.pdbx_strand_id
1 'polypeptide(L)'
;QEIDPIKLLQGVNLEEKANAKPEELSGGQKQRFSIACALVNNPKVLFLDEPTTGLDPQAKRNLWQLIKELNSDGMTIVLTTHNMEEAEYLCDRIAIMDQGKIIAEDTPQNLILKYAPEPPQAALHGNIEDVFLVLTGHELRD
;
A
#
# COMPACT_ATOMS: atom_id res chain seq x y z
N GLN A 1 -29.11 5.09 -1.61
CA GLN A 1 -28.56 6.45 -1.52
C GLN A 1 -27.80 6.74 -2.80
N GLU A 2 -28.19 7.80 -3.48
CA GLU A 2 -27.51 8.26 -4.67
C GLU A 2 -26.12 8.78 -4.26
N ILE A 3 -25.07 8.19 -4.80
CA ILE A 3 -23.70 8.58 -4.48
C ILE A 3 -23.34 9.78 -5.34
N ASP A 4 -22.92 10.86 -4.69
CA ASP A 4 -22.44 12.05 -5.36
C ASP A 4 -21.03 11.80 -5.94
N PRO A 5 -20.85 11.76 -7.29
CA PRO A 5 -19.56 11.51 -7.91
C PRO A 5 -18.49 12.53 -7.51
N ILE A 6 -18.87 13.79 -7.27
CA ILE A 6 -17.92 14.84 -6.86
C ILE A 6 -17.34 14.55 -5.49
N LYS A 7 -18.15 14.06 -4.55
CA LYS A 7 -17.66 13.66 -3.23
C LYS A 7 -16.68 12.49 -3.30
N LEU A 8 -16.90 11.53 -4.22
CA LEU A 8 -15.95 10.45 -4.46
C LEU A 8 -14.62 11.00 -4.98
N LEU A 9 -14.66 11.90 -5.94
CA LEU A 9 -13.45 12.53 -6.48
C LEU A 9 -12.71 13.37 -5.43
N GLN A 10 -13.44 14.08 -4.57
CA GLN A 10 -12.85 14.81 -3.43
C GLN A 10 -12.15 13.84 -2.46
N GLY A 11 -12.76 12.69 -2.16
CA GLY A 11 -12.19 11.68 -1.29
C GLY A 11 -10.86 11.08 -1.78
N VAL A 12 -10.57 11.21 -3.06
CA VAL A 12 -9.29 10.77 -3.68
C VAL A 12 -8.45 11.93 -4.22
N ASN A 13 -8.79 13.17 -3.89
CA ASN A 13 -8.12 14.41 -4.33
C ASN A 13 -8.04 14.56 -5.87
N LEU A 14 -9.16 14.33 -6.55
CA LEU A 14 -9.31 14.46 -8.00
C LEU A 14 -10.43 15.40 -8.44
N GLU A 15 -10.98 16.21 -7.55
CA GLU A 15 -12.10 17.12 -7.87
C GLU A 15 -11.76 18.10 -9.01
N GLU A 16 -10.52 18.58 -9.09
CA GLU A 16 -10.07 19.46 -10.17
C GLU A 16 -10.00 18.77 -11.54
N LYS A 17 -10.04 17.44 -11.56
CA LYS A 17 -10.00 16.60 -12.76
C LYS A 17 -11.37 16.03 -13.16
N ALA A 18 -12.45 16.52 -12.56
CA ALA A 18 -13.81 16.01 -12.80
C ALA A 18 -14.22 16.04 -14.28
N ASN A 19 -13.73 17.00 -15.06
CA ASN A 19 -14.02 17.16 -16.49
C ASN A 19 -12.87 16.66 -17.41
N ALA A 20 -11.79 16.12 -16.84
CA ALA A 20 -10.69 15.57 -17.61
C ALA A 20 -11.06 14.22 -18.23
N LYS A 21 -10.48 13.93 -19.38
CA LYS A 21 -10.58 12.59 -19.98
C LYS A 21 -9.59 11.65 -19.28
N PRO A 22 -9.87 10.34 -19.22
CA PRO A 22 -8.96 9.37 -18.60
C PRO A 22 -7.53 9.42 -19.14
N GLU A 23 -7.37 9.70 -20.44
CA GLU A 23 -6.06 9.78 -21.09
C GLU A 23 -5.22 10.98 -20.64
N GLU A 24 -5.87 12.01 -20.08
CA GLU A 24 -5.22 13.23 -19.56
C GLU A 24 -4.70 13.07 -18.13
N LEU A 25 -5.02 11.95 -17.47
CA LEU A 25 -4.60 11.68 -16.10
C LEU A 25 -3.18 11.14 -16.06
N SER A 26 -2.39 11.58 -15.06
CA SER A 26 -1.09 10.96 -14.72
C SER A 26 -1.29 9.52 -14.21
N GLY A 27 -0.20 8.76 -14.11
CA GLY A 27 -0.25 7.39 -13.54
C GLY A 27 -0.83 7.36 -12.13
N GLY A 28 -0.39 8.26 -11.25
CA GLY A 28 -0.91 8.39 -9.89
C GLY A 28 -2.37 8.83 -9.85
N GLN A 29 -2.77 9.75 -10.74
CA GLN A 29 -4.17 10.17 -10.85
C GLN A 29 -5.07 9.04 -11.35
N LYS A 30 -4.63 8.24 -12.32
CA LYS A 30 -5.35 7.04 -12.79
C LYS A 30 -5.54 6.04 -11.67
N GLN A 31 -4.52 5.82 -10.86
CA GLN A 31 -4.59 4.91 -9.72
C GLN A 31 -5.60 5.40 -8.67
N ARG A 32 -5.57 6.69 -8.32
CA ARG A 32 -6.55 7.28 -7.41
C ARG A 32 -7.97 7.24 -7.98
N PHE A 33 -8.14 7.44 -9.28
CA PHE A 33 -9.43 7.29 -9.94
C PHE A 33 -9.94 5.84 -9.86
N SER A 34 -9.08 4.87 -10.06
CA SER A 34 -9.44 3.44 -9.89
C SER A 34 -9.93 3.15 -8.47
N ILE A 35 -9.28 3.72 -7.46
CA ILE A 35 -9.73 3.61 -6.06
C ILE A 35 -11.11 4.26 -5.89
N ALA A 36 -11.33 5.47 -6.44
CA ALA A 36 -12.64 6.13 -6.37
C ALA A 36 -13.75 5.25 -6.97
N CYS A 37 -13.49 4.60 -8.10
CA CYS A 37 -14.43 3.64 -8.69
C CYS A 37 -14.75 2.48 -7.75
N ALA A 38 -13.77 1.95 -7.06
CA ALA A 38 -13.96 0.87 -6.08
C ALA A 38 -14.78 1.33 -4.86
N LEU A 39 -14.74 2.63 -4.51
CA LEU A 39 -15.45 3.20 -3.37
C LEU A 39 -16.93 3.50 -3.64
N VAL A 40 -17.39 3.39 -4.87
CA VAL A 40 -18.78 3.74 -5.29
C VAL A 40 -19.85 3.05 -4.43
N ASN A 41 -19.64 1.80 -4.07
CA ASN A 41 -20.59 1.02 -3.28
C ASN A 41 -20.32 1.09 -1.75
N ASN A 42 -19.50 2.03 -1.31
CA ASN A 42 -19.13 2.18 0.09
C ASN A 42 -18.67 0.85 0.74
N PRO A 43 -17.61 0.21 0.18
CA PRO A 43 -17.16 -1.09 0.65
C PRO A 43 -16.58 -0.99 2.06
N LYS A 44 -16.65 -2.09 2.80
CA LYS A 44 -15.96 -2.22 4.10
C LYS A 44 -14.52 -2.72 3.95
N VAL A 45 -14.25 -3.40 2.86
CA VAL A 45 -12.94 -3.98 2.54
C VAL A 45 -12.54 -3.56 1.14
N LEU A 46 -11.33 -3.05 1.01
CA LEU A 46 -10.71 -2.65 -0.26
C LEU A 46 -9.48 -3.53 -0.50
N PHE A 47 -9.41 -4.15 -1.68
CA PHE A 47 -8.23 -4.89 -2.14
C PHE A 47 -7.44 -4.06 -3.12
N LEU A 48 -6.15 -3.91 -2.86
CA LEU A 48 -5.21 -3.18 -3.71
C LEU A 48 -4.05 -4.11 -4.11
N ASP A 49 -3.91 -4.35 -5.39
CA ASP A 49 -2.83 -5.19 -5.93
C ASP A 49 -1.68 -4.31 -6.45
N GLU A 50 -0.57 -4.32 -5.72
CA GLU A 50 0.63 -3.53 -6.03
C GLU A 50 0.32 -2.06 -6.40
N PRO A 51 -0.32 -1.29 -5.50
CA PRO A 51 -0.98 -0.03 -5.87
C PRO A 51 -0.02 1.07 -6.32
N THR A 52 1.26 1.00 -5.97
CA THR A 52 2.25 2.06 -6.27
C THR A 52 3.25 1.69 -7.34
N THR A 53 3.10 0.52 -7.97
CA THR A 53 4.01 0.08 -9.04
C THR A 53 4.00 1.07 -10.20
N GLY A 54 5.20 1.48 -10.63
CA GLY A 54 5.39 2.41 -11.73
C GLY A 54 5.14 3.88 -11.42
N LEU A 55 4.80 4.23 -10.19
CA LEU A 55 4.62 5.63 -9.77
C LEU A 55 5.96 6.26 -9.37
N ASP A 56 6.09 7.55 -9.69
CA ASP A 56 7.21 8.35 -9.17
C ASP A 56 7.12 8.52 -7.64
N PRO A 57 8.20 8.93 -6.95
CA PRO A 57 8.22 9.04 -5.49
C PRO A 57 7.15 9.95 -4.90
N GLN A 58 6.80 11.04 -5.59
CA GLN A 58 5.77 11.97 -5.10
C GLN A 58 4.37 11.37 -5.25
N ALA A 59 4.05 10.77 -6.39
CA ALA A 59 2.78 10.08 -6.61
C ALA A 59 2.60 8.91 -5.65
N LYS A 60 3.67 8.17 -5.37
CA LYS A 60 3.68 7.08 -4.39
C LYS A 60 3.32 7.59 -2.99
N ARG A 61 3.95 8.66 -2.52
CA ARG A 61 3.64 9.27 -1.21
C ARG A 61 2.20 9.77 -1.14
N ASN A 62 1.71 10.40 -2.20
CA ASN A 62 0.33 10.86 -2.26
C ASN A 62 -0.66 9.70 -2.15
N LEU A 63 -0.38 8.58 -2.81
CA LEU A 63 -1.22 7.39 -2.72
C LEU A 63 -1.15 6.74 -1.34
N TRP A 64 0.01 6.67 -0.73
CA TRP A 64 0.16 6.18 0.65
C TRP A 64 -0.66 7.01 1.64
N GLN A 65 -0.63 8.33 1.50
CA GLN A 65 -1.44 9.23 2.31
C GLN A 65 -2.93 8.93 2.17
N LEU A 66 -3.41 8.76 0.94
CA LEU A 66 -4.81 8.39 0.67
C LEU A 66 -5.18 7.05 1.31
N ILE A 67 -4.34 6.03 1.18
CA ILE A 67 -4.58 4.71 1.77
C ILE A 67 -4.68 4.81 3.30
N LYS A 68 -3.81 5.58 3.94
CA LYS A 68 -3.87 5.81 5.39
C LYS A 68 -5.14 6.53 5.82
N GLU A 69 -5.56 7.54 5.07
CA GLU A 69 -6.80 8.27 5.34
C GLU A 69 -8.03 7.36 5.24
N LEU A 70 -8.12 6.54 4.20
CA LEU A 70 -9.21 5.57 4.04
C LEU A 70 -9.25 4.56 5.18
N ASN A 71 -8.10 4.06 5.60
CA ASN A 71 -8.01 3.14 6.73
C ASN A 71 -8.40 3.81 8.05
N SER A 72 -7.97 5.04 8.28
CA SER A 72 -8.35 5.83 9.47
C SER A 72 -9.85 6.09 9.54
N ASP A 73 -10.52 6.20 8.40
CA ASP A 73 -11.98 6.36 8.30
C ASP A 73 -12.75 5.04 8.50
N GLY A 74 -12.07 3.97 8.86
CA GLY A 74 -12.66 2.69 9.24
C GLY A 74 -12.68 1.63 8.14
N MET A 75 -12.07 1.89 6.97
CA MET A 75 -11.98 0.91 5.91
C MET A 75 -10.89 -0.12 6.19
N THR A 76 -11.20 -1.40 6.05
CA THR A 76 -10.20 -2.46 6.04
C THR A 76 -9.55 -2.54 4.66
N ILE A 77 -8.22 -2.46 4.61
CA ILE A 77 -7.47 -2.51 3.35
C ILE A 77 -6.55 -3.73 3.36
N VAL A 78 -6.67 -4.52 2.31
CA VAL A 78 -5.76 -5.64 2.02
C VAL A 78 -4.97 -5.26 0.79
N LEU A 79 -3.66 -5.14 0.90
CA LEU A 79 -2.80 -4.82 -0.23
C LEU A 79 -1.73 -5.88 -0.45
N THR A 80 -1.38 -6.10 -1.70
CA THR A 80 -0.19 -6.86 -2.08
C THR A 80 0.90 -5.89 -2.51
N THR A 81 2.13 -6.18 -2.16
CA THR A 81 3.27 -5.40 -2.58
C THR A 81 4.55 -6.21 -2.48
N HIS A 82 5.50 -5.93 -3.35
CA HIS A 82 6.88 -6.37 -3.21
C HIS A 82 7.80 -5.24 -2.70
N ASN A 83 7.24 -4.07 -2.45
CA ASN A 83 7.95 -2.95 -1.86
C ASN A 83 7.87 -3.04 -0.32
N MET A 84 8.97 -3.40 0.31
CA MET A 84 9.01 -3.62 1.76
C MET A 84 8.82 -2.34 2.57
N GLU A 85 9.28 -1.21 2.06
CA GLU A 85 9.03 0.11 2.68
C GLU A 85 7.52 0.42 2.70
N GLU A 86 6.81 0.13 1.61
CA GLU A 86 5.35 0.26 1.53
C GLU A 86 4.64 -0.61 2.56
N ALA A 87 5.02 -1.87 2.64
CA ALA A 87 4.46 -2.81 3.61
C ALA A 87 4.68 -2.33 5.05
N GLU A 88 5.89 -1.92 5.37
CA GLU A 88 6.26 -1.44 6.71
C GLU A 88 5.53 -0.15 7.09
N TYR A 89 5.40 0.77 6.13
CA TYR A 89 4.78 2.07 6.36
C TYR A 89 3.25 2.02 6.46
N LEU A 90 2.60 1.19 5.63
CA LEU A 90 1.13 1.17 5.51
C LEU A 90 0.44 0.11 6.37
N CYS A 91 1.08 -1.04 6.60
CA CYS A 91 0.38 -2.21 7.12
C CYS A 91 0.46 -2.30 8.64
N ASP A 92 -0.68 -2.58 9.28
CA ASP A 92 -0.76 -2.94 10.70
C ASP A 92 -0.31 -4.38 10.94
N ARG A 93 -0.53 -5.25 9.95
CA ARG A 93 -0.09 -6.65 9.92
C ARG A 93 0.45 -6.99 8.54
N ILE A 94 1.49 -7.81 8.51
CA ILE A 94 2.13 -8.27 7.28
C ILE A 94 2.12 -9.79 7.27
N ALA A 95 1.70 -10.37 6.14
CA ALA A 95 1.89 -11.78 5.82
C ALA A 95 2.98 -11.91 4.75
N ILE A 96 4.04 -12.64 5.05
CA ILE A 96 5.12 -12.92 4.10
C ILE A 96 4.80 -14.20 3.37
N MET A 97 4.76 -14.14 2.06
CA MET A 97 4.48 -15.29 1.18
C MET A 97 5.73 -15.72 0.44
N ASP A 98 5.94 -17.01 0.38
CA ASP A 98 6.96 -17.65 -0.46
C ASP A 98 6.41 -18.94 -1.03
N GLN A 99 6.65 -19.18 -2.33
CA GLN A 99 6.19 -20.38 -3.05
C GLN A 99 4.70 -20.72 -2.82
N GLY A 100 3.85 -19.70 -2.82
CA GLY A 100 2.40 -19.86 -2.66
C GLY A 100 1.92 -20.16 -1.23
N LYS A 101 2.79 -20.03 -0.24
CA LYS A 101 2.48 -20.25 1.18
C LYS A 101 2.78 -19.03 2.02
N ILE A 102 1.96 -18.81 3.04
CA ILE A 102 2.28 -17.83 4.09
C ILE A 102 3.28 -18.48 5.05
N ILE A 103 4.47 -17.88 5.15
CA ILE A 103 5.56 -18.40 5.98
C ILE A 103 5.76 -17.62 7.29
N ALA A 104 5.23 -16.42 7.39
CA ALA A 104 5.15 -15.64 8.62
C ALA A 104 4.03 -14.60 8.52
N GLU A 105 3.41 -14.28 9.64
CA GLU A 105 2.39 -13.26 9.76
C GLU A 105 2.43 -12.63 11.14
N ASP A 106 2.64 -11.32 11.23
CA ASP A 106 2.60 -10.56 12.47
C ASP A 106 2.57 -9.05 12.17
N THR A 107 2.64 -8.23 13.22
CA THR A 107 2.91 -6.80 13.06
C THR A 107 4.32 -6.58 12.50
N PRO A 108 4.55 -5.47 11.78
CA PRO A 108 5.90 -5.16 11.27
C PRO A 108 6.96 -5.17 12.38
N GLN A 109 6.65 -4.60 13.53
CA GLN A 109 7.57 -4.52 14.67
C GLN A 109 7.94 -5.91 15.21
N ASN A 110 6.96 -6.80 15.38
CA ASN A 110 7.22 -8.16 15.85
C ASN A 110 8.03 -8.97 14.85
N LEU A 111 7.75 -8.82 13.55
CA LEU A 111 8.54 -9.48 12.49
C LEU A 111 10.00 -9.01 12.51
N ILE A 112 10.24 -7.72 12.66
CA ILE A 112 11.59 -7.15 12.74
C ILE A 112 12.30 -7.68 13.99
N LEU A 113 11.67 -7.62 15.16
CA LEU A 113 12.25 -8.11 16.40
C LEU A 113 12.60 -9.59 16.36
N LYS A 114 11.77 -10.41 15.69
CA LYS A 114 11.93 -11.86 15.66
C LYS A 114 12.93 -12.35 14.61
N TYR A 115 12.97 -11.71 13.44
CA TYR A 115 13.65 -12.26 12.27
C TYR A 115 14.76 -11.37 11.70
N ALA A 116 14.73 -10.06 11.91
CA ALA A 116 15.79 -9.21 11.39
C ALA A 116 17.11 -9.53 12.11
N PRO A 117 18.23 -9.66 11.37
CA PRO A 117 19.51 -9.85 11.99
C PRO A 117 19.89 -8.64 12.85
N GLU A 118 20.64 -8.87 13.93
CA GLU A 118 21.16 -7.75 14.72
C GLU A 118 21.98 -6.84 13.78
N PRO A 119 21.66 -5.54 13.74
CA PRO A 119 22.39 -4.64 12.86
C PRO A 119 23.88 -4.59 13.28
N PRO A 120 24.81 -4.56 12.34
CA PRO A 120 26.18 -4.18 12.66
C PRO A 120 26.14 -2.80 13.34
N GLN A 121 27.02 -2.55 14.29
CA GLN A 121 27.01 -1.42 15.24
C GLN A 121 26.73 0.00 14.67
N ALA A 122 26.61 0.15 13.35
CA ALA A 122 26.33 1.41 12.64
C ALA A 122 24.90 1.53 12.08
N ALA A 123 24.08 0.47 12.08
CA ALA A 123 22.71 0.51 11.57
C ALA A 123 21.73 0.34 12.75
N LEU A 124 21.01 1.40 13.05
CA LEU A 124 20.20 1.50 14.29
C LEU A 124 18.97 0.62 14.35
N HIS A 125 18.45 0.07 13.23
CA HIS A 125 17.24 -0.77 13.20
C HIS A 125 17.21 -1.69 11.98
N GLY A 126 16.79 -2.96 12.18
CA GLY A 126 16.38 -3.84 11.09
C GLY A 126 15.07 -3.36 10.44
N ASN A 127 14.78 -3.82 9.23
CA ASN A 127 13.57 -3.48 8.48
C ASN A 127 12.88 -4.74 7.92
N ILE A 128 11.73 -4.59 7.30
CA ILE A 128 10.96 -5.71 6.76
C ILE A 128 11.68 -6.38 5.59
N GLU A 129 12.49 -5.66 4.82
CA GLU A 129 13.33 -6.27 3.77
C GLU A 129 14.30 -7.29 4.36
N ASP A 130 14.97 -6.96 5.49
CA ASP A 130 15.84 -7.89 6.22
C ASP A 130 15.07 -9.15 6.65
N VAL A 131 13.85 -8.99 7.16
CA VAL A 131 12.98 -10.11 7.54
C VAL A 131 12.68 -11.01 6.34
N PHE A 132 12.32 -10.41 5.22
CA PHE A 132 12.01 -11.14 3.98
C PHE A 132 13.20 -11.98 3.52
N LEU A 133 14.41 -11.38 3.48
CA LEU A 133 15.63 -12.06 3.08
C LEU A 133 15.98 -13.24 3.99
N VAL A 134 15.82 -13.06 5.30
CA VAL A 134 16.09 -14.15 6.28
C VAL A 134 15.11 -15.31 6.09
N LEU A 135 13.83 -15.03 5.89
CA LEU A 135 12.80 -16.06 5.80
C LEU A 135 12.79 -16.79 4.46
N THR A 136 13.08 -16.10 3.37
CA THR A 136 12.99 -16.65 2.02
C THR A 136 14.34 -17.08 1.46
N GLY A 137 15.43 -16.49 1.93
CA GLY A 137 16.78 -16.68 1.39
C GLY A 137 16.97 -16.09 -0.01
N HIS A 138 16.07 -15.24 -0.47
CA HIS A 138 16.09 -14.62 -1.79
C HIS A 138 16.10 -13.10 -1.68
N GLU A 139 16.84 -12.46 -2.57
CA GLU A 139 16.60 -11.04 -2.82
C GLU A 139 15.24 -10.84 -3.51
N LEU A 140 14.62 -9.71 -3.24
CA LEU A 140 13.42 -9.31 -3.95
C LEU A 140 13.71 -9.27 -5.46
N ARG A 141 12.92 -9.99 -6.22
CA ARG A 141 12.98 -9.93 -7.67
C ARG A 141 12.12 -8.78 -8.14
N ASP A 142 12.69 -7.92 -8.94
CA ASP A 142 11.97 -6.86 -9.64
C ASP A 142 10.88 -7.41 -10.57
#